data_1556329f3fe628af59e1d1b7831c4881
#
_entry.id   1556329f3fe628af59e1d1b7831c4881
#
_cell.length_a   1.000
_cell.length_b   1.000
_cell.length_c   1.000
_cell.angle_alpha   90.00
_cell.angle_beta   90.00
_cell.angle_gamma   90.00
#
_symmetry.space_group_name_H-M   'P 1'
#
loop_
_entity.id
_entity.type
_entity.pdbx_description
1 polymer ?
#
loop_
_entity_poly.entity_id
_entity_poly.type
_entity_poly.pdbx_seq_one_letter_code
_entity_poly.pdbx_strand_id
1 'polypeptide(L)'
;MTLSKKSKQQLQKTLEDMRQEILDEVRVQIERARVKDHTGDLGDYATADMAAEYAHLFGERLRQRLQLIEDALGGIENGDYGFCEECEEPINEQRLQLMPFALFCVRCQSELERQAKIRGETFEEWYGTSRNE
;
A
#
# COMPACT_ATOMS: atom_id res chain seq x y z
N MET A 1 18.01 -14.44 10.87
CA MET A 1 17.31 -14.19 12.13
C MET A 1 15.84 -13.99 11.88
N THR A 2 15.03 -14.81 12.52
CA THR A 2 13.59 -14.69 12.43
C THR A 2 13.10 -13.67 13.45
N LEU A 3 12.03 -12.94 13.10
CA LEU A 3 11.41 -11.99 14.00
C LEU A 3 10.81 -12.72 15.21
N SER A 4 10.91 -12.10 16.38
CA SER A 4 10.27 -12.64 17.58
C SER A 4 8.74 -12.55 17.43
N LYS A 5 8.04 -13.37 18.20
CA LYS A 5 6.58 -13.34 18.22
C LYS A 5 6.05 -11.98 18.63
N LYS A 6 6.72 -11.35 19.60
CA LYS A 6 6.35 -10.02 20.08
C LYS A 6 6.51 -8.96 18.96
N SER A 7 7.63 -9.02 18.25
CA SER A 7 7.86 -8.09 17.12
C SER A 7 6.83 -8.26 16.03
N LYS A 8 6.47 -9.50 15.69
CA LYS A 8 5.45 -9.79 14.70
C LYS A 8 4.09 -9.23 15.12
N GLN A 9 3.74 -9.37 16.39
CA GLN A 9 2.47 -8.83 16.89
C GLN A 9 2.44 -7.32 16.83
N GLN A 10 3.54 -6.66 17.16
CA GLN A 10 3.63 -5.21 17.08
C GLN A 10 3.54 -4.73 15.63
N LEU A 11 4.22 -5.42 14.71
CA LEU A 11 4.17 -5.09 13.30
C LEU A 11 2.78 -5.33 12.71
N GLN A 12 2.14 -6.41 13.14
CA GLN A 12 0.77 -6.69 12.74
C GLN A 12 -0.17 -5.55 13.14
N LYS A 13 -0.06 -5.09 14.37
CA LYS A 13 -0.87 -3.98 14.86
C LYS A 13 -0.60 -2.70 14.07
N THR A 14 0.68 -2.41 13.82
CA THR A 14 1.05 -1.25 13.02
C THR A 14 0.43 -1.30 11.63
N LEU A 15 0.49 -2.46 10.99
CA LEU A 15 -0.10 -2.66 9.67
C LEU A 15 -1.62 -2.49 9.69
N GLU A 16 -2.28 -3.03 10.71
CA GLU A 16 -3.73 -2.87 10.85
C GLU A 16 -4.11 -1.41 11.06
N ASP A 17 -3.34 -0.68 11.86
CA ASP A 17 -3.56 0.76 12.08
C ASP A 17 -3.36 1.55 10.79
N MET A 18 -2.31 1.22 10.02
CA MET A 18 -2.06 1.86 8.73
C MET A 18 -3.19 1.60 7.74
N ARG A 19 -3.68 0.37 7.71
CA ARG A 19 -4.83 0.01 6.86
C ARG A 19 -6.06 0.84 7.22
N GLN A 20 -6.33 0.94 8.52
CA GLN A 20 -7.48 1.71 8.98
C GLN A 20 -7.36 3.19 8.64
N GLU A 21 -6.17 3.76 8.79
CA GLU A 21 -5.92 5.15 8.42
C GLU A 21 -6.20 5.41 6.94
N ILE A 22 -5.77 4.50 6.07
CA ILE A 22 -6.01 4.63 4.63
C ILE A 22 -7.51 4.56 4.34
N LEU A 23 -8.20 3.61 4.94
CA LEU A 23 -9.64 3.45 4.72
C LEU A 23 -10.42 4.67 5.22
N ASP A 24 -10.02 5.23 6.36
CA ASP A 24 -10.64 6.42 6.91
C ASP A 24 -10.40 7.64 6.01
N GLU A 25 -9.17 7.79 5.50
CA GLU A 25 -8.84 8.88 4.60
C GLU A 25 -9.63 8.82 3.30
N VAL A 26 -9.74 7.63 2.71
CA VAL A 26 -10.53 7.43 1.50
C VAL A 26 -12.00 7.79 1.77
N ARG A 27 -12.54 7.36 2.90
CA ARG A 27 -13.91 7.69 3.29
C ARG A 27 -14.12 9.19 3.41
N VAL A 28 -13.19 9.89 4.07
CA VAL A 28 -13.25 11.34 4.24
C VAL A 28 -13.19 12.05 2.88
N GLN A 29 -12.32 11.60 1.98
CA GLN A 29 -12.19 12.20 0.64
C GLN A 29 -13.47 12.02 -0.17
N ILE A 30 -14.07 10.84 -0.12
CA ILE A 30 -15.34 10.57 -0.80
C ILE A 30 -16.44 11.45 -0.23
N GLU A 31 -16.51 11.57 1.09
CA GLU A 31 -17.52 12.39 1.77
C GLU A 31 -17.37 13.86 1.40
N ARG A 32 -16.13 14.38 1.35
CA ARG A 32 -15.88 15.77 0.94
C ARG A 32 -16.27 16.03 -0.49
N ALA A 33 -16.00 15.08 -1.37
CA ALA A 33 -16.40 15.22 -2.77
C ALA A 33 -17.91 15.27 -2.92
N ARG A 34 -18.63 14.49 -2.10
CA ARG A 34 -20.09 14.48 -2.09
C ARG A 34 -20.66 15.82 -1.63
N VAL A 35 -20.08 16.40 -0.58
CA VAL A 35 -20.57 17.67 -0.01
C VAL A 35 -20.32 18.83 -0.98
N LYS A 36 -19.19 18.85 -1.67
CA LYS A 36 -18.85 19.95 -2.57
C LYS A 36 -19.78 20.11 -3.76
N ASP A 37 -20.40 19.01 -4.19
CA ASP A 37 -21.24 19.02 -5.38
C ASP A 37 -22.75 19.05 -5.08
N HIS A 38 -23.10 19.32 -3.84
CA HIS A 38 -24.51 19.33 -3.40
C HIS A 38 -25.19 20.64 -3.75
N THR A 39 -25.21 21.00 -5.06
CA THR A 39 -25.82 22.25 -5.49
C THR A 39 -26.85 22.06 -6.62
N GLY A 40 -27.77 21.11 -6.45
CA GLY A 40 -28.86 20.96 -7.39
C GLY A 40 -29.21 19.51 -7.71
N ASP A 41 -30.33 19.35 -8.41
CA ASP A 41 -30.91 18.04 -8.74
C ASP A 41 -30.05 17.22 -9.70
N LEU A 42 -29.23 17.87 -10.50
CA LEU A 42 -28.23 17.20 -11.35
C LEU A 42 -27.04 16.72 -10.53
N GLY A 43 -26.91 17.21 -9.29
CA GLY A 43 -25.79 16.91 -8.42
C GLY A 43 -25.72 15.47 -7.96
N ASP A 44 -26.86 14.78 -7.82
CA ASP A 44 -26.85 13.42 -7.29
C ASP A 44 -26.18 12.42 -8.24
N TYR A 45 -26.44 12.50 -9.54
CA TYR A 45 -25.80 11.62 -10.51
C TYR A 45 -24.36 12.03 -10.77
N ALA A 46 -24.11 13.33 -10.93
CA ALA A 46 -22.76 13.85 -11.12
C ALA A 46 -21.90 13.59 -9.89
N THR A 47 -22.48 13.70 -8.69
CA THR A 47 -21.75 13.48 -7.44
C THR A 47 -21.32 12.02 -7.28
N ALA A 48 -22.20 11.08 -7.64
CA ALA A 48 -21.87 9.66 -7.57
C ALA A 48 -20.74 9.30 -8.54
N ASP A 49 -20.82 9.81 -9.78
CA ASP A 49 -19.79 9.58 -10.78
C ASP A 49 -18.47 10.26 -10.40
N MET A 50 -18.53 11.48 -9.88
CA MET A 50 -17.35 12.20 -9.44
C MET A 50 -16.69 11.53 -8.23
N ALA A 51 -17.49 11.05 -7.27
CA ALA A 51 -16.96 10.33 -6.13
C ALA A 51 -16.25 9.04 -6.55
N ALA A 52 -16.83 8.32 -7.52
CA ALA A 52 -16.21 7.13 -8.08
C ALA A 52 -14.91 7.47 -8.82
N GLU A 53 -14.91 8.58 -9.57
CA GLU A 53 -13.75 9.03 -10.30
C GLU A 53 -12.63 9.51 -9.36
N TYR A 54 -12.98 10.26 -8.30
CA TYR A 54 -12.03 10.65 -7.29
C TYR A 54 -11.46 9.45 -6.57
N ALA A 55 -12.32 8.49 -6.22
CA ALA A 55 -11.86 7.25 -5.62
C ALA A 55 -10.92 6.50 -6.55
N HIS A 56 -11.16 6.58 -7.87
CA HIS A 56 -10.29 5.97 -8.86
C HIS A 56 -8.96 6.71 -9.00
N LEU A 57 -9.00 8.05 -9.05
CA LEU A 57 -7.79 8.88 -9.20
C LEU A 57 -6.92 8.87 -7.95
N PHE A 58 -7.51 9.09 -6.77
CA PHE A 58 -6.78 9.03 -5.51
C PHE A 58 -6.53 7.60 -5.08
N GLY A 59 -7.38 6.69 -5.56
CA GLY A 59 -7.38 5.31 -5.14
C GLY A 59 -6.22 4.49 -5.66
N GLU A 60 -5.61 4.87 -6.79
CA GLU A 60 -4.56 4.03 -7.37
C GLU A 60 -3.35 3.90 -6.43
N ARG A 61 -2.85 5.03 -5.94
CA ARG A 61 -1.73 5.07 -5.01
C ARG A 61 -2.09 4.44 -3.66
N LEU A 62 -3.26 4.82 -3.13
CA LEU A 62 -3.73 4.28 -1.86
C LEU A 62 -4.06 2.80 -1.97
N ARG A 63 -4.62 2.39 -3.10
CA ARG A 63 -4.96 1.00 -3.37
C ARG A 63 -3.71 0.12 -3.43
N GLN A 64 -2.64 0.60 -4.09
CA GLN A 64 -1.37 -0.10 -4.13
C GLN A 64 -0.78 -0.25 -2.73
N ARG A 65 -0.81 0.81 -1.94
CA ARG A 65 -0.31 0.76 -0.57
C ARG A 65 -1.16 -0.19 0.30
N LEU A 66 -2.48 -0.13 0.14
CA LEU A 66 -3.38 -1.02 0.86
C LEU A 66 -3.10 -2.47 0.50
N GLN A 67 -2.86 -2.75 -0.77
CA GLN A 67 -2.53 -4.10 -1.22
C GLN A 67 -1.22 -4.59 -0.58
N LEU A 68 -0.21 -3.74 -0.51
CA LEU A 68 1.06 -4.07 0.14
C LEU A 68 0.85 -4.39 1.63
N ILE A 69 0.01 -3.60 2.29
CA ILE A 69 -0.30 -3.82 3.71
C ILE A 69 -1.04 -5.15 3.90
N GLU A 70 -2.02 -5.43 3.06
CA GLU A 70 -2.79 -6.67 3.15
C GLU A 70 -1.93 -7.89 2.84
N ASP A 71 -1.01 -7.77 1.88
CA ASP A 71 -0.06 -8.85 1.59
C ASP A 71 0.85 -9.11 2.78
N ALA A 72 1.30 -8.03 3.45
CA ALA A 72 2.13 -8.16 4.64
C ALA A 72 1.37 -8.84 5.78
N LEU A 73 0.11 -8.46 5.99
CA LEU A 73 -0.72 -9.09 7.02
C LEU A 73 -0.94 -10.57 6.72
N GLY A 74 -1.19 -10.90 5.45
CA GLY A 74 -1.31 -12.29 5.02
C GLY A 74 -0.03 -13.07 5.24
N GLY A 75 1.12 -12.43 4.99
CA GLY A 75 2.43 -13.04 5.24
C GLY A 75 2.66 -13.35 6.71
N ILE A 76 2.20 -12.48 7.60
CA ILE A 76 2.29 -12.74 9.05
C ILE A 76 1.49 -14.00 9.41
N GLU A 77 0.28 -14.12 8.88
CA GLU A 77 -0.56 -15.30 9.11
C GLU A 77 0.08 -16.58 8.59
N ASN A 78 0.68 -16.50 7.39
CA ASN A 78 1.25 -17.68 6.72
C ASN A 78 2.68 -17.99 7.17
N GLY A 79 3.31 -17.11 7.94
CA GLY A 79 4.70 -17.28 8.37
C GLY A 79 5.73 -16.83 7.34
N ASP A 80 5.31 -16.18 6.27
CA ASP A 80 6.18 -15.71 5.19
C ASP A 80 6.67 -14.27 5.37
N TYR A 81 6.17 -13.60 6.39
CA TYR A 81 6.48 -12.19 6.63
C TYR A 81 7.93 -11.98 7.03
N GLY A 82 8.52 -10.92 6.51
CA GLY A 82 9.85 -10.49 6.91
C GLY A 82 10.99 -11.03 6.05
N PHE A 83 10.66 -11.69 4.95
CA PHE A 83 11.65 -12.20 4.00
C PHE A 83 11.57 -11.44 2.69
N CYS A 84 12.74 -11.15 2.10
CA CYS A 84 12.81 -10.47 0.82
C CYS A 84 12.24 -11.36 -0.28
N GLU A 85 11.32 -10.82 -1.09
CA GLU A 85 10.72 -11.58 -2.18
C GLU A 85 11.72 -11.91 -3.28
N GLU A 86 12.80 -11.13 -3.40
CA GLU A 86 13.78 -11.33 -4.47
C GLU A 86 14.89 -12.31 -4.07
N CYS A 87 15.54 -12.10 -2.93
CA CYS A 87 16.68 -12.92 -2.52
C CYS A 87 16.34 -13.91 -1.41
N GLU A 88 15.12 -13.88 -0.89
CA GLU A 88 14.62 -14.77 0.17
C GLU A 88 15.35 -14.65 1.51
N GLU A 89 16.24 -13.67 1.65
CA GLU A 89 16.92 -13.40 2.90
C GLU A 89 16.00 -12.62 3.85
N PRO A 90 16.22 -12.75 5.17
CA PRO A 90 15.43 -11.96 6.12
C PRO A 90 15.66 -10.47 5.93
N ILE A 91 14.58 -9.70 5.99
CA ILE A 91 14.65 -8.24 5.95
C ILE A 91 15.01 -7.75 7.36
N ASN A 92 15.87 -6.73 7.43
CA ASN A 92 16.28 -6.13 8.71
C ASN A 92 15.05 -5.65 9.48
N GLU A 93 14.98 -5.99 10.77
CA GLU A 93 13.85 -5.62 11.61
C GLU A 93 13.66 -4.11 11.69
N GLN A 94 14.75 -3.33 11.72
CA GLN A 94 14.66 -1.88 11.74
C GLN A 94 13.97 -1.35 10.49
N ARG A 95 14.26 -1.96 9.34
CA ARG A 95 13.59 -1.58 8.09
C ARG A 95 12.11 -1.91 8.16
N LEU A 96 11.75 -3.06 8.72
CA LEU A 96 10.35 -3.45 8.87
C LEU A 96 9.60 -2.54 9.83
N GLN A 97 10.28 -2.04 10.86
CA GLN A 97 9.66 -1.08 11.79
C GLN A 97 9.36 0.25 11.09
N LEU A 98 10.22 0.69 10.18
CA LEU A 98 10.00 1.90 9.40
C LEU A 98 9.05 1.70 8.23
N MET A 99 9.13 0.53 7.61
CA MET A 99 8.28 0.17 6.47
C MET A 99 7.73 -1.25 6.68
N PRO A 100 6.65 -1.39 7.48
CA PRO A 100 6.15 -2.73 7.80
C PRO A 100 5.67 -3.52 6.58
N PHE A 101 5.34 -2.84 5.49
CA PHE A 101 4.92 -3.49 4.25
C PHE A 101 6.08 -3.70 3.26
N ALA A 102 7.33 -3.58 3.71
CA ALA A 102 8.48 -3.79 2.83
C ALA A 102 8.53 -5.23 2.35
N LEU A 103 8.68 -5.42 1.04
CA LEU A 103 8.76 -6.73 0.39
C LEU A 103 10.18 -7.10 0.02
N PHE A 104 11.10 -6.13 0.00
CA PHE A 104 12.46 -6.32 -0.45
C PHE A 104 13.43 -5.77 0.58
N CYS A 105 14.60 -6.41 0.70
CA CYS A 105 15.68 -5.86 1.51
C CYS A 105 16.24 -4.60 0.83
N VAL A 106 17.03 -3.82 1.58
CA VAL A 106 17.57 -2.54 1.05
C VAL A 106 18.33 -2.76 -0.26
N ARG A 107 19.16 -3.81 -0.31
CA ARG A 107 19.97 -4.09 -1.48
C ARG A 107 19.12 -4.43 -2.71
N CYS A 108 18.14 -5.30 -2.55
CA CYS A 108 17.26 -5.69 -3.66
C CYS A 108 16.36 -4.53 -4.08
N GLN A 109 15.84 -3.78 -3.12
CA GLN A 109 15.03 -2.60 -3.41
C GLN A 109 15.82 -1.59 -4.25
N SER A 110 17.06 -1.29 -3.86
CA SER A 110 17.91 -0.36 -4.57
C SER A 110 18.18 -0.81 -6.00
N GLU A 111 18.42 -2.09 -6.19
CA GLU A 111 18.66 -2.65 -7.53
C GLU A 111 17.40 -2.56 -8.40
N LEU A 112 16.23 -2.87 -7.84
CA LEU A 112 14.97 -2.78 -8.58
C LEU A 112 14.65 -1.33 -8.94
N GLU A 113 14.92 -0.40 -8.04
CA GLU A 113 14.74 1.02 -8.32
C GLU A 113 15.68 1.50 -9.43
N ARG A 114 16.90 1.02 -9.42
CA ARG A 114 17.88 1.33 -10.47
C ARG A 114 17.42 0.83 -11.83
N GLN A 115 16.90 -0.39 -11.87
CA GLN A 115 16.38 -0.97 -13.12
C GLN A 115 15.17 -0.21 -13.63
N ALA A 116 14.27 0.18 -12.74
CA ALA A 116 13.10 0.96 -13.11
C ALA A 116 13.51 2.32 -13.67
N LYS A 117 14.48 2.97 -13.04
CA LYS A 117 15.01 4.25 -13.51
C LYS A 117 15.59 4.16 -14.91
N ILE A 118 16.30 3.08 -15.22
CA ILE A 118 16.86 2.86 -16.55
C ILE A 118 15.75 2.78 -17.61
N ARG A 119 14.60 2.22 -17.24
CA ARG A 119 13.43 2.14 -18.13
C ARG A 119 12.64 3.43 -18.22
N GLY A 120 13.00 4.45 -17.43
CA GLY A 120 12.26 5.70 -17.37
C GLY A 120 11.00 5.63 -16.54
N GLU A 121 10.89 4.64 -15.66
CA GLU A 121 9.74 4.42 -14.80
C GLU A 121 10.10 4.64 -13.33
N THR A 122 9.12 4.97 -12.49
CA THR A 122 9.31 4.91 -11.05
C THR A 122 9.20 3.46 -10.60
N PHE A 123 9.76 3.17 -9.44
CA PHE A 123 9.65 1.82 -8.86
C PHE A 123 8.19 1.43 -8.66
N GLU A 124 7.38 2.34 -8.16
CA GLU A 124 5.96 2.10 -7.90
C GLU A 124 5.19 1.79 -9.18
N GLU A 125 5.46 2.52 -10.25
CA GLU A 125 4.82 2.29 -11.53
C GLU A 125 5.18 0.91 -12.09
N TRP A 126 6.45 0.60 -12.08
CA TRP A 126 6.95 -0.69 -12.58
C TRP A 126 6.41 -1.85 -11.75
N TYR A 127 6.49 -1.73 -10.42
CA TYR A 127 6.09 -2.80 -9.51
C TYR A 127 4.59 -3.05 -9.58
N GLY A 128 3.80 -1.98 -9.60
CA GLY A 128 2.35 -2.08 -9.71
C GLY A 128 1.92 -2.77 -11.01
N THR A 129 2.55 -2.42 -12.12
CA THR A 129 2.26 -3.03 -13.42
C THR A 129 2.63 -4.50 -13.45
N SER A 130 3.82 -4.84 -12.94
CA SER A 130 4.30 -6.22 -12.90
C SER A 130 3.40 -7.12 -12.04
N ARG A 131 2.85 -6.56 -10.99
CA ARG A 131 2.03 -7.33 -10.06
C ARG A 131 0.64 -7.63 -10.59
N ASN A 132 0.15 -6.80 -11.50
CA ASN A 132 -1.17 -6.97 -12.10
C ASN A 132 -1.16 -7.90 -13.32
N GLU A 133 -0.02 -8.42 -13.67
CA GLU A 133 0.11 -9.43 -14.73
C GLU A 133 -0.11 -10.87 -14.17
#